data_afe254b0203b5bc93f54793f52fb4a0b
#
_entry.id   afe254b0203b5bc93f54793f52fb4a0b
#
_cell.length_a   1.000
_cell.length_b   1.000
_cell.length_c   1.000
_cell.angle_alpha   90.00
_cell.angle_beta   90.00
_cell.angle_gamma   90.00
#
_symmetry.space_group_name_H-M   'P 1'
#
loop_
_entity.id
_entity.type
_entity.pdbx_description
1 polymer ?
#
loop_
_entity_poly.entity_id
_entity_poly.type
_entity_poly.pdbx_seq_one_letter_code
_entity_poly.pdbx_strand_id
1 'polypeptide(L)'
;MNDSGELPPSWRITRAVSREPEASQPATQIIGDQRLADLAHPGMRVTIAFTDATRACPDERLVGDLLSELEQCGVAPDDITLICATGLHRPSTPAERLAKLGAAIVARYRIIDHNALDPGDLVDLGVIDGIPLVVNRRCIESDLLLATGVVEPHQYAGYSGGAKTVVIGCGGEATISATHGPTMLDHRGTRLGAIDGNPFQAFVRAGGERARLRYIINTILGETGTPLMIAAGPPALVHDYLVTQARAIYEAPVAQPVHIAHAGVDGPKAINLYQASRAATYLALTERTPLLPGAPILLPAPIPEGAGEGAGERRFFDALSNAASPQHLLDDLRRTGFPAGAQRAYILAQVLVRHPIIVVGAQHPDVVRACHLHAVPDMAAGIALADCLARTTFNLAPDAPLEFLDVPHALLTLPRLTSTG
;
A
#
# COMPACT_ATOMS: atom_id res chain seq x y z
N MET A 1 8.53 19.60 -12.87
CA MET A 1 8.06 20.96 -12.59
C MET A 1 8.27 21.78 -13.86
N ASN A 2 7.24 21.94 -14.68
CA ASN A 2 7.27 22.75 -15.88
C ASN A 2 5.97 23.55 -15.95
N ASP A 3 5.87 24.53 -15.08
CA ASP A 3 5.01 25.70 -15.25
C ASP A 3 5.49 26.75 -14.23
N SER A 4 6.43 27.60 -14.68
CA SER A 4 6.84 28.92 -14.13
C SER A 4 6.85 29.15 -12.60
N GLY A 5 6.86 28.12 -11.80
CA GLY A 5 7.09 28.25 -10.35
C GLY A 5 8.59 28.10 -10.06
N GLU A 6 9.40 29.12 -10.32
CA GLU A 6 10.78 29.13 -9.85
C GLU A 6 10.77 29.11 -8.33
N LEU A 7 11.53 28.16 -7.76
CA LEU A 7 11.69 28.07 -6.31
C LEU A 7 12.49 29.30 -5.80
N PRO A 8 12.15 29.85 -4.61
CA PRO A 8 12.88 30.96 -4.04
C PRO A 8 14.38 30.64 -3.90
N PRO A 9 15.28 31.58 -4.20
CA PRO A 9 16.74 31.34 -4.09
C PRO A 9 17.23 30.96 -2.69
N SER A 10 16.45 31.30 -1.66
CA SER A 10 16.71 30.91 -0.27
C SER A 10 16.36 29.46 0.06
N TRP A 11 15.70 28.73 -0.85
CA TRP A 11 15.35 27.35 -0.60
C TRP A 11 16.49 26.41 -0.97
N ARG A 12 16.86 25.51 -0.05
CA ARG A 12 17.83 24.44 -0.27
C ARG A 12 17.08 23.18 -0.67
N ILE A 13 17.33 22.69 -1.87
CA ILE A 13 16.56 21.61 -2.47
C ILE A 13 17.28 20.27 -2.27
N THR A 14 16.58 19.32 -1.65
CA THR A 14 16.92 17.90 -1.64
C THR A 14 15.92 17.15 -2.52
N ARG A 15 16.39 16.41 -3.51
CA ARG A 15 15.53 15.59 -4.36
C ARG A 15 15.65 14.13 -3.96
N ALA A 16 14.52 13.50 -3.66
CA ALA A 16 14.41 12.08 -3.36
C ALA A 16 13.73 11.34 -4.51
N VAL A 17 14.39 10.32 -5.02
CA VAL A 17 13.89 9.46 -6.11
C VAL A 17 14.19 8.01 -5.79
N SER A 18 13.34 7.11 -6.26
CA SER A 18 13.58 5.66 -6.25
C SER A 18 14.80 5.31 -7.10
N ARG A 19 15.47 4.21 -6.77
CA ARG A 19 16.67 3.73 -7.46
C ARG A 19 16.36 2.43 -8.16
N GLU A 20 15.64 2.51 -9.27
CA GLU A 20 15.31 1.32 -10.04
C GLU A 20 16.56 0.76 -10.74
N PRO A 21 16.81 -0.55 -10.66
CA PRO A 21 17.79 -1.20 -11.53
C PRO A 21 17.32 -1.14 -12.98
N GLU A 22 18.23 -1.29 -13.93
CA GLU A 22 17.88 -1.41 -15.35
C GLU A 22 16.84 -2.52 -15.56
N ALA A 23 15.78 -2.22 -16.29
CA ALA A 23 14.68 -3.14 -16.53
C ALA A 23 15.19 -4.38 -17.29
N SER A 24 15.16 -5.52 -16.64
CA SER A 24 15.38 -6.84 -17.25
C SER A 24 14.17 -7.71 -16.92
N GLN A 25 13.92 -8.75 -17.72
CA GLN A 25 12.96 -9.78 -17.29
C GLN A 25 13.65 -10.68 -16.26
N PRO A 26 13.42 -10.50 -14.95
CA PRO A 26 14.16 -11.24 -13.94
C PRO A 26 13.75 -12.71 -13.94
N ALA A 27 14.72 -13.60 -13.83
CA ALA A 27 14.45 -15.00 -13.49
C ALA A 27 13.95 -15.09 -12.03
N THR A 28 13.11 -16.08 -11.76
CA THR A 28 12.64 -16.35 -10.39
C THR A 28 13.79 -16.88 -9.54
N GLN A 29 14.09 -16.17 -8.45
CA GLN A 29 15.11 -16.59 -7.48
C GLN A 29 14.46 -17.47 -6.41
N ILE A 30 15.04 -18.64 -6.17
CA ILE A 30 14.59 -19.52 -5.08
C ILE A 30 15.33 -19.14 -3.80
N ILE A 31 14.55 -18.82 -2.76
CA ILE A 31 15.07 -18.39 -1.46
C ILE A 31 14.90 -19.52 -0.43
N GLY A 32 15.97 -19.83 0.28
CA GLY A 32 16.04 -20.99 1.19
C GLY A 32 16.22 -22.31 0.46
N ASP A 33 16.19 -23.39 1.22
CA ASP A 33 16.47 -24.73 0.71
C ASP A 33 15.23 -25.51 0.27
N GLN A 34 14.03 -25.06 0.67
CA GLN A 34 12.77 -25.72 0.35
C GLN A 34 12.27 -25.28 -1.03
N ARG A 35 12.09 -26.24 -1.93
CA ARG A 35 11.51 -26.03 -3.26
C ARG A 35 10.04 -26.44 -3.27
N LEU A 36 9.27 -25.96 -4.23
CA LEU A 36 7.88 -26.36 -4.38
C LEU A 36 7.75 -27.87 -4.65
N ALA A 37 8.69 -28.43 -5.41
CA ALA A 37 8.78 -29.86 -5.70
C ALA A 37 8.97 -30.74 -4.45
N ASP A 38 9.50 -30.21 -3.35
CA ASP A 38 9.64 -30.95 -2.09
C ASP A 38 8.31 -31.01 -1.31
N LEU A 39 7.34 -30.16 -1.68
CA LEU A 39 6.06 -30.02 -1.01
C LEU A 39 4.90 -30.65 -1.78
N ALA A 40 4.99 -30.68 -3.10
CA ALA A 40 3.89 -31.07 -3.98
C ALA A 40 4.00 -32.55 -4.39
N HIS A 41 2.87 -33.28 -4.31
CA HIS A 41 2.79 -34.67 -4.79
C HIS A 41 1.44 -34.95 -5.45
N PRO A 42 1.33 -35.98 -6.29
CA PRO A 42 0.07 -36.37 -6.91
C PRO A 42 -1.05 -36.58 -5.89
N GLY A 43 -2.26 -36.13 -6.23
CA GLY A 43 -3.46 -36.28 -5.40
C GLY A 43 -3.63 -35.26 -4.27
N MET A 44 -2.70 -34.30 -4.10
CA MET A 44 -2.88 -33.19 -3.17
C MET A 44 -3.87 -32.17 -3.71
N ARG A 45 -4.74 -31.66 -2.83
CA ARG A 45 -5.59 -30.50 -3.11
C ARG A 45 -4.76 -29.24 -2.85
N VAL A 46 -4.54 -28.46 -3.90
CA VAL A 46 -3.73 -27.24 -3.85
C VAL A 46 -4.61 -26.02 -3.98
N THR A 47 -4.39 -25.01 -3.14
CA THR A 47 -4.97 -23.69 -3.30
C THR A 47 -3.87 -22.65 -3.53
N ILE A 48 -4.03 -21.85 -4.60
CA ILE A 48 -3.17 -20.70 -4.89
C ILE A 48 -3.97 -19.42 -4.69
N ALA A 49 -3.61 -18.63 -3.68
CA ALA A 49 -4.18 -17.30 -3.49
C ALA A 49 -3.43 -16.29 -4.36
N PHE A 50 -4.16 -15.58 -5.25
CA PHE A 50 -3.59 -14.57 -6.13
C PHE A 50 -4.25 -13.20 -5.90
N THR A 51 -3.58 -12.11 -6.34
CA THR A 51 -4.04 -10.75 -6.06
C THR A 51 -5.21 -10.33 -6.95
N ASP A 52 -6.08 -9.44 -6.45
CA ASP A 52 -7.21 -8.89 -7.21
C ASP A 52 -6.77 -7.85 -8.26
N ALA A 53 -7.71 -7.38 -9.08
CA ALA A 53 -7.48 -6.44 -10.17
C ALA A 53 -6.94 -5.06 -9.70
N THR A 54 -7.06 -4.71 -8.42
CA THR A 54 -6.56 -3.45 -7.88
C THR A 54 -5.04 -3.45 -7.64
N ARG A 55 -4.38 -4.62 -7.77
CA ARG A 55 -2.94 -4.78 -7.64
C ARG A 55 -2.27 -4.98 -8.99
N ALA A 56 -1.18 -4.28 -9.23
CA ALA A 56 -0.40 -4.40 -10.46
C ALA A 56 0.43 -5.72 -10.56
N CYS A 57 0.17 -6.70 -9.69
CA CYS A 57 0.86 -7.99 -9.68
C CYS A 57 0.72 -8.72 -11.02
N PRO A 58 1.81 -9.21 -11.63
CA PRO A 58 1.79 -9.97 -12.88
C PRO A 58 1.39 -11.43 -12.62
N ASP A 59 0.15 -11.63 -12.12
CA ASP A 59 -0.31 -12.94 -11.66
C ASP A 59 -0.37 -13.99 -12.77
N GLU A 60 -0.58 -13.61 -14.05
CA GLU A 60 -0.49 -14.54 -15.18
C GLU A 60 0.85 -15.27 -15.19
N ARG A 61 1.97 -14.54 -14.98
CA ARG A 61 3.29 -15.11 -14.92
C ARG A 61 3.52 -15.87 -13.61
N LEU A 62 3.25 -15.24 -12.46
CA LEU A 62 3.59 -15.83 -11.15
C LEU A 62 2.76 -17.09 -10.86
N VAL A 63 1.46 -17.06 -11.17
CA VAL A 63 0.59 -18.24 -11.06
C VAL A 63 1.00 -19.29 -12.10
N GLY A 64 1.33 -18.87 -13.33
CA GLY A 64 1.80 -19.78 -14.39
C GLY A 64 3.06 -20.54 -14.00
N ASP A 65 4.03 -19.87 -13.37
CA ASP A 65 5.26 -20.52 -12.86
C ASP A 65 4.91 -21.58 -11.80
N LEU A 66 4.04 -21.27 -10.83
CA LEU A 66 3.58 -22.23 -9.81
C LEU A 66 2.84 -23.41 -10.42
N LEU A 67 1.91 -23.16 -11.36
CA LEU A 67 1.13 -24.20 -12.01
C LEU A 67 2.00 -25.17 -12.81
N SER A 68 2.99 -24.63 -13.54
CA SER A 68 3.93 -25.44 -14.31
C SER A 68 4.73 -26.38 -13.41
N GLU A 69 5.21 -25.89 -12.26
CA GLU A 69 5.98 -26.72 -11.32
C GLU A 69 5.06 -27.76 -10.63
N LEU A 70 3.85 -27.41 -10.24
CA LEU A 70 2.86 -28.34 -9.65
C LEU A 70 2.52 -29.50 -10.61
N GLU A 71 2.31 -29.18 -11.90
CA GLU A 71 2.02 -30.21 -12.91
C GLU A 71 3.23 -31.15 -13.14
N GLN A 72 4.45 -30.62 -13.11
CA GLN A 72 5.67 -31.43 -13.16
C GLN A 72 5.79 -32.37 -11.96
N CYS A 73 5.24 -31.98 -10.79
CA CYS A 73 5.13 -32.82 -9.61
C CYS A 73 3.96 -33.80 -9.66
N GLY A 74 3.17 -33.80 -10.74
CA GLY A 74 2.04 -34.72 -10.95
C GLY A 74 0.73 -34.29 -10.28
N VAL A 75 0.60 -33.04 -9.81
CA VAL A 75 -0.68 -32.50 -9.31
C VAL A 75 -1.62 -32.27 -10.50
N ALA A 76 -2.79 -32.87 -10.44
CA ALA A 76 -3.77 -32.73 -11.52
C ALA A 76 -4.42 -31.33 -11.52
N PRO A 77 -4.73 -30.72 -12.69
CA PRO A 77 -5.40 -29.44 -12.77
C PRO A 77 -6.72 -29.37 -11.98
N ASP A 78 -7.48 -30.45 -11.92
CA ASP A 78 -8.74 -30.54 -11.19
C ASP A 78 -8.56 -30.49 -9.66
N ASP A 79 -7.37 -30.78 -9.16
CA ASP A 79 -7.01 -30.70 -7.75
C ASP A 79 -6.51 -29.29 -7.36
N ILE A 80 -6.35 -28.37 -8.33
CA ILE A 80 -5.87 -27.02 -8.11
C ILE A 80 -7.02 -26.02 -8.13
N THR A 81 -7.13 -25.22 -7.08
CA THR A 81 -8.07 -24.09 -7.02
C THR A 81 -7.30 -22.77 -6.92
N LEU A 82 -7.61 -21.84 -7.80
CA LEU A 82 -7.12 -20.47 -7.75
C LEU A 82 -8.14 -19.59 -7.01
N ILE A 83 -7.74 -18.88 -5.96
CA ILE A 83 -8.61 -17.98 -5.22
C ILE A 83 -8.14 -16.53 -5.37
N CYS A 84 -9.04 -15.69 -5.92
CA CYS A 84 -8.78 -14.24 -5.99
C CYS A 84 -8.93 -13.62 -4.61
N ALA A 85 -7.87 -13.04 -4.09
CA ALA A 85 -7.77 -12.46 -2.76
C ALA A 85 -8.35 -11.04 -2.72
N THR A 86 -9.68 -10.93 -2.82
CA THR A 86 -10.42 -9.67 -2.95
C THR A 86 -10.54 -8.87 -1.64
N GLY A 87 -10.29 -9.51 -0.49
CA GLY A 87 -10.59 -8.89 0.82
C GLY A 87 -12.05 -8.47 0.89
N LEU A 88 -12.28 -7.17 1.12
CA LEU A 88 -13.63 -6.57 1.14
C LEU A 88 -14.02 -5.90 -0.20
N HIS A 89 -13.23 -6.08 -1.24
CA HIS A 89 -13.61 -5.61 -2.56
C HIS A 89 -14.71 -6.50 -3.16
N ARG A 90 -15.39 -5.99 -4.18
CA ARG A 90 -16.37 -6.78 -4.96
C ARG A 90 -15.68 -7.98 -5.65
N PRO A 91 -16.45 -9.02 -5.99
CA PRO A 91 -15.94 -10.10 -6.81
C PRO A 91 -15.35 -9.62 -8.14
N SER A 92 -14.40 -10.38 -8.68
CA SER A 92 -13.78 -10.11 -9.97
C SER A 92 -14.77 -10.35 -11.13
N THR A 93 -14.70 -9.53 -12.16
CA THR A 93 -15.42 -9.77 -13.42
C THR A 93 -14.67 -10.80 -14.29
N PRO A 94 -15.34 -11.46 -15.25
CA PRO A 94 -14.67 -12.35 -16.21
C PRO A 94 -13.53 -11.66 -16.97
N ALA A 95 -13.69 -10.38 -17.34
CA ALA A 95 -12.68 -9.61 -18.02
C ALA A 95 -11.44 -9.34 -17.12
N GLU A 96 -11.66 -9.04 -15.83
CA GLU A 96 -10.58 -8.87 -14.86
C GLU A 96 -9.82 -10.17 -14.61
N ARG A 97 -10.51 -11.32 -14.50
CA ARG A 97 -9.86 -12.64 -14.39
C ARG A 97 -8.99 -12.94 -15.61
N LEU A 98 -9.53 -12.66 -16.82
CA LEU A 98 -8.79 -12.85 -18.07
C LEU A 98 -7.54 -11.95 -18.12
N ALA A 99 -7.65 -10.68 -17.73
CA ALA A 99 -6.55 -9.75 -17.70
C ALA A 99 -5.48 -10.11 -16.65
N LYS A 100 -5.89 -10.74 -15.53
CA LYS A 100 -4.98 -11.13 -14.43
C LYS A 100 -4.26 -12.45 -14.65
N LEU A 101 -4.91 -13.42 -15.27
CA LEU A 101 -4.43 -14.81 -15.33
C LEU A 101 -4.17 -15.30 -16.77
N GLY A 102 -4.61 -14.57 -17.77
CA GLY A 102 -4.54 -14.99 -19.17
C GLY A 102 -5.54 -16.09 -19.54
N ALA A 103 -5.78 -16.26 -20.85
CA ALA A 103 -6.80 -17.15 -21.36
C ALA A 103 -6.53 -18.63 -21.05
N ALA A 104 -5.27 -19.05 -21.10
CA ALA A 104 -4.87 -20.44 -20.89
C ALA A 104 -5.19 -20.92 -19.46
N ILE A 105 -4.87 -20.11 -18.45
CA ILE A 105 -5.13 -20.43 -17.05
C ILE A 105 -6.63 -20.40 -16.77
N VAL A 106 -7.33 -19.34 -17.26
CA VAL A 106 -8.79 -19.20 -17.05
C VAL A 106 -9.59 -20.36 -17.64
N ALA A 107 -9.16 -20.90 -18.79
CA ALA A 107 -9.84 -22.03 -19.44
C ALA A 107 -9.60 -23.39 -18.77
N ARG A 108 -8.52 -23.53 -17.97
CA ARG A 108 -8.04 -24.83 -17.52
C ARG A 108 -8.24 -25.08 -16.02
N TYR A 109 -8.26 -24.04 -15.19
CA TYR A 109 -8.29 -24.19 -13.75
C TYR A 109 -9.58 -23.65 -13.13
N ARG A 110 -9.92 -24.19 -11.97
CA ARG A 110 -11.02 -23.67 -11.15
C ARG A 110 -10.61 -22.35 -10.52
N ILE A 111 -11.36 -21.27 -10.79
CA ILE A 111 -11.14 -19.93 -10.23
C ILE A 111 -12.35 -19.52 -9.41
N ILE A 112 -12.12 -19.09 -8.17
CA ILE A 112 -13.14 -18.54 -7.27
C ILE A 112 -12.70 -17.18 -6.74
N ASP A 113 -13.66 -16.36 -6.33
CA ASP A 113 -13.40 -15.15 -5.56
C ASP A 113 -13.58 -15.43 -4.07
N HIS A 114 -12.74 -14.81 -3.26
CA HIS A 114 -12.96 -14.77 -1.82
C HIS A 114 -14.17 -13.91 -1.48
N ASN A 115 -14.94 -14.31 -0.47
CA ASN A 115 -16.03 -13.53 0.11
C ASN A 115 -15.81 -13.38 1.62
N ALA A 116 -15.37 -12.19 2.04
CA ALA A 116 -15.07 -11.90 3.44
C ALA A 116 -16.30 -11.84 4.36
N LEU A 117 -17.50 -11.81 3.79
CA LEU A 117 -18.78 -11.65 4.50
C LEU A 117 -19.59 -12.95 4.61
N ASP A 118 -19.21 -14.00 3.89
CA ASP A 118 -19.94 -15.27 3.91
C ASP A 118 -19.37 -16.22 4.98
N PRO A 119 -20.08 -16.44 6.11
CA PRO A 119 -19.60 -17.35 7.16
C PRO A 119 -19.41 -18.80 6.67
N GLY A 120 -20.14 -19.21 5.60
CA GLY A 120 -20.00 -20.53 4.97
C GLY A 120 -18.62 -20.74 4.32
N ASP A 121 -18.02 -19.66 3.83
CA ASP A 121 -16.71 -19.65 3.18
C ASP A 121 -15.54 -19.38 4.13
N LEU A 122 -15.80 -19.19 5.44
CA LEU A 122 -14.81 -18.78 6.40
C LEU A 122 -14.54 -19.84 7.47
N VAL A 123 -13.31 -19.83 8.00
CA VAL A 123 -12.85 -20.64 9.14
C VAL A 123 -12.21 -19.72 10.16
N ASP A 124 -12.65 -19.82 11.41
CA ASP A 124 -12.03 -19.14 12.56
C ASP A 124 -10.81 -19.95 13.02
N LEU A 125 -9.65 -19.35 12.97
CA LEU A 125 -8.38 -19.90 13.43
C LEU A 125 -7.98 -19.39 14.83
N GLY A 126 -8.91 -18.76 15.56
CA GLY A 126 -8.70 -18.20 16.89
C GLY A 126 -8.12 -16.78 16.83
N VAL A 127 -7.44 -16.40 17.92
CA VAL A 127 -6.97 -15.03 18.15
C VAL A 127 -5.44 -14.99 18.18
N ILE A 128 -4.85 -13.93 17.62
CA ILE A 128 -3.43 -13.59 17.71
C ILE A 128 -3.34 -12.16 18.26
N ASP A 129 -2.72 -11.98 19.41
CA ASP A 129 -2.54 -10.67 20.08
C ASP A 129 -3.83 -9.82 20.17
N GLY A 130 -4.94 -10.49 20.51
CA GLY A 130 -6.25 -9.84 20.63
C GLY A 130 -7.00 -9.63 19.31
N ILE A 131 -6.44 -10.01 18.16
CA ILE A 131 -7.02 -9.86 16.82
C ILE A 131 -7.54 -11.21 16.34
N PRO A 132 -8.83 -11.32 15.91
CA PRO A 132 -9.36 -12.56 15.35
C PRO A 132 -8.70 -12.89 14.02
N LEU A 133 -8.35 -14.15 13.82
CA LEU A 133 -7.84 -14.67 12.56
C LEU A 133 -8.91 -15.54 11.91
N VAL A 134 -9.63 -14.98 10.98
CA VAL A 134 -10.64 -15.67 10.16
C VAL A 134 -10.18 -15.67 8.72
N VAL A 135 -10.12 -16.82 8.07
CA VAL A 135 -9.55 -16.99 6.72
C VAL A 135 -10.47 -17.84 5.86
N ASN A 136 -10.40 -17.68 4.55
CA ASN A 136 -11.20 -18.46 3.61
C ASN A 136 -11.00 -19.97 3.80
N ARG A 137 -12.10 -20.71 3.84
CA ARG A 137 -12.14 -22.16 4.04
C ARG A 137 -11.29 -22.92 3.03
N ARG A 138 -11.27 -22.49 1.77
CA ARG A 138 -10.49 -23.16 0.72
C ARG A 138 -8.97 -23.09 1.00
N CYS A 139 -8.51 -21.98 1.57
CA CYS A 139 -7.10 -21.88 1.99
C CYS A 139 -6.76 -22.90 3.09
N ILE A 140 -7.70 -23.16 4.01
CA ILE A 140 -7.43 -23.98 5.19
C ILE A 140 -7.64 -25.49 4.92
N GLU A 141 -8.61 -25.84 4.09
CA GLU A 141 -8.92 -27.22 3.74
C GLU A 141 -8.00 -27.81 2.65
N SER A 142 -7.16 -27.03 2.01
CA SER A 142 -6.17 -27.51 1.06
C SER A 142 -5.03 -28.25 1.77
N ASP A 143 -4.44 -29.22 1.09
CA ASP A 143 -3.28 -29.98 1.58
C ASP A 143 -2.00 -29.13 1.39
N LEU A 144 -1.98 -28.24 0.39
CA LEU A 144 -0.92 -27.29 0.11
C LEU A 144 -1.49 -25.91 -0.23
N LEU A 145 -1.15 -24.90 0.57
CA LEU A 145 -1.52 -23.51 0.37
C LEU A 145 -0.33 -22.71 -0.14
N LEU A 146 -0.54 -22.03 -1.28
CA LEU A 146 0.44 -21.17 -1.95
C LEU A 146 -0.14 -19.76 -2.15
N ALA A 147 0.72 -18.77 -2.36
CA ALA A 147 0.24 -17.42 -2.69
C ALA A 147 1.19 -16.65 -3.60
N THR A 148 0.62 -15.73 -4.40
CA THR A 148 1.36 -14.70 -5.12
C THR A 148 1.27 -13.35 -4.40
N GLY A 149 2.11 -12.38 -4.78
CA GLY A 149 2.03 -11.04 -4.24
C GLY A 149 3.08 -10.07 -4.77
N VAL A 150 2.86 -8.79 -4.46
CA VAL A 150 3.82 -7.70 -4.73
C VAL A 150 4.38 -7.19 -3.42
N VAL A 151 5.70 -6.98 -3.37
CA VAL A 151 6.38 -6.31 -2.27
C VAL A 151 6.61 -4.86 -2.66
N GLU A 152 5.81 -3.97 -2.08
CA GLU A 152 5.85 -2.52 -2.30
C GLU A 152 5.61 -1.79 -0.96
N PRO A 153 5.99 -0.52 -0.81
CA PRO A 153 5.69 0.26 0.39
C PRO A 153 4.19 0.26 0.72
N HIS A 154 3.86 -0.02 1.99
CA HIS A 154 2.47 -0.14 2.43
C HIS A 154 2.22 0.60 3.74
N GLN A 155 1.14 1.39 3.78
CA GLN A 155 0.84 2.31 4.89
C GLN A 155 0.74 1.64 6.26
N TYR A 156 0.29 0.38 6.32
CA TYR A 156 0.05 -0.33 7.57
C TYR A 156 1.09 -1.45 7.80
N ALA A 157 1.32 -2.26 6.78
CA ALA A 157 2.22 -3.42 6.87
C ALA A 157 3.70 -3.07 6.72
N GLY A 158 4.05 -1.79 6.55
CA GLY A 158 5.39 -1.37 6.16
C GLY A 158 5.69 -1.67 4.70
N TYR A 159 5.69 -2.94 4.35
CA TYR A 159 5.70 -3.46 2.98
C TYR A 159 4.59 -4.49 2.79
N SER A 160 4.03 -4.56 1.58
CA SER A 160 3.06 -5.59 1.17
C SER A 160 3.76 -6.92 0.83
N GLY A 161 3.02 -7.88 0.30
CA GLY A 161 3.55 -9.22 -0.02
C GLY A 161 3.54 -10.17 1.18
N GLY A 162 4.36 -11.21 1.12
CA GLY A 162 4.40 -12.23 2.16
C GLY A 162 3.07 -12.96 2.32
N ALA A 163 2.66 -13.19 3.57
CA ALA A 163 1.41 -13.85 3.89
C ALA A 163 0.17 -12.94 3.75
N LYS A 164 0.33 -11.66 3.40
CA LYS A 164 -0.77 -10.69 3.36
C LYS A 164 -1.87 -11.07 2.37
N THR A 165 -1.54 -11.68 1.24
CA THR A 165 -2.53 -12.16 0.25
C THR A 165 -3.49 -13.18 0.89
N VAL A 166 -3.01 -14.05 1.76
CA VAL A 166 -3.85 -15.03 2.48
C VAL A 166 -4.54 -14.38 3.69
N VAL A 167 -3.79 -13.76 4.59
CA VAL A 167 -4.30 -13.29 5.89
C VAL A 167 -5.28 -12.13 5.77
N ILE A 168 -5.04 -11.23 4.84
CA ILE A 168 -5.88 -10.05 4.59
C ILE A 168 -6.72 -10.23 3.32
N GLY A 169 -6.08 -10.66 2.22
CA GLY A 169 -6.76 -10.79 0.94
C GLY A 169 -7.79 -11.93 0.90
N CYS A 170 -7.56 -13.02 1.64
CA CYS A 170 -8.52 -14.09 1.90
C CYS A 170 -9.06 -14.07 3.35
N GLY A 171 -8.90 -12.94 4.06
CA GLY A 171 -9.34 -12.76 5.43
C GLY A 171 -10.82 -12.38 5.53
N GLY A 172 -11.50 -12.85 6.59
CA GLY A 172 -12.86 -12.45 6.91
C GLY A 172 -12.93 -10.99 7.40
N GLU A 173 -14.14 -10.39 7.34
CA GLU A 173 -14.36 -8.99 7.74
C GLU A 173 -13.85 -8.70 9.16
N ALA A 174 -14.02 -9.63 10.11
CA ALA A 174 -13.55 -9.45 11.50
C ALA A 174 -12.03 -9.25 11.55
N THR A 175 -11.25 -10.02 10.80
CA THR A 175 -9.80 -9.89 10.70
C THR A 175 -9.41 -8.55 10.06
N ILE A 176 -10.07 -8.21 8.94
CA ILE A 176 -9.76 -6.99 8.19
C ILE A 176 -10.10 -5.76 9.03
N SER A 177 -11.27 -5.73 9.66
CA SER A 177 -11.71 -4.59 10.49
C SER A 177 -10.81 -4.37 11.70
N ALA A 178 -10.41 -5.44 12.40
CA ALA A 178 -9.51 -5.33 13.54
C ALA A 178 -8.11 -4.85 13.15
N THR A 179 -7.56 -5.36 12.04
CA THR A 179 -6.23 -4.95 11.54
C THR A 179 -6.20 -3.56 10.92
N HIS A 180 -7.33 -3.03 10.48
CA HIS A 180 -7.45 -1.69 9.88
C HIS A 180 -8.16 -0.69 10.80
N GLY A 181 -8.43 -1.06 12.04
CA GLY A 181 -9.10 -0.20 13.03
C GLY A 181 -8.14 0.79 13.73
N PRO A 182 -8.71 1.75 14.51
CA PRO A 182 -7.92 2.81 15.14
C PRO A 182 -6.78 2.30 16.01
N THR A 183 -7.01 1.26 16.81
CA THR A 183 -5.98 0.68 17.70
C THR A 183 -4.73 0.25 16.94
N MET A 184 -4.91 -0.42 15.78
CA MET A 184 -3.81 -0.83 14.91
C MET A 184 -3.15 0.38 14.24
N LEU A 185 -3.96 1.30 13.70
CA LEU A 185 -3.45 2.44 12.91
C LEU A 185 -2.78 3.53 13.77
N ASP A 186 -3.14 3.66 15.04
CA ASP A 186 -2.48 4.58 15.99
C ASP A 186 -1.16 4.02 16.54
N HIS A 187 -0.94 2.71 16.43
CA HIS A 187 0.30 2.12 16.94
C HIS A 187 1.51 2.70 16.20
N ARG A 188 2.49 3.18 16.95
CA ARG A 188 3.67 3.89 16.40
C ARG A 188 4.52 3.04 15.44
N GLY A 189 4.45 1.71 15.54
CA GLY A 189 5.12 0.78 14.63
C GLY A 189 4.34 0.53 13.33
N THR A 190 3.05 0.87 13.27
CA THR A 190 2.24 0.73 12.05
C THR A 190 2.53 1.91 11.13
N ARG A 191 3.65 1.84 10.42
CA ARG A 191 4.16 2.92 9.55
C ARG A 191 4.64 2.38 8.22
N LEU A 192 4.61 3.24 7.23
CA LEU A 192 5.15 2.98 5.90
C LEU A 192 6.66 2.67 6.01
N GLY A 193 7.11 1.58 5.41
CA GLY A 193 8.51 1.13 5.45
C GLY A 193 8.92 0.36 6.73
N ALA A 194 8.12 0.40 7.80
CA ALA A 194 8.42 -0.28 9.06
C ALA A 194 8.05 -1.77 9.01
N ILE A 195 9.01 -2.65 9.26
CA ILE A 195 8.80 -4.10 9.44
C ILE A 195 9.00 -4.47 10.91
N ASP A 196 10.14 -4.09 11.48
CA ASP A 196 10.48 -4.39 12.86
C ASP A 196 9.60 -3.58 13.82
N GLY A 197 9.00 -4.25 14.80
CA GLY A 197 8.07 -3.61 15.73
C GLY A 197 6.72 -3.17 15.12
N ASN A 198 6.42 -3.58 13.89
CA ASN A 198 5.13 -3.33 13.27
C ASN A 198 4.12 -4.44 13.64
N PRO A 199 3.10 -4.14 14.46
CA PRO A 199 2.14 -5.16 14.91
C PRO A 199 1.27 -5.71 13.78
N PHE A 200 0.99 -4.91 12.74
CA PHE A 200 0.27 -5.39 11.55
C PHE A 200 1.08 -6.47 10.83
N GLN A 201 2.38 -6.21 10.62
CA GLN A 201 3.26 -7.18 9.96
C GLN A 201 3.47 -8.43 10.81
N ALA A 202 3.61 -8.30 12.13
CA ALA A 202 3.71 -9.41 13.04
C ALA A 202 2.46 -10.30 12.98
N PHE A 203 1.27 -9.70 13.00
CA PHE A 203 0.00 -10.41 12.85
C PHE A 203 -0.09 -11.15 11.51
N VAL A 204 0.28 -10.50 10.39
CA VAL A 204 0.25 -11.12 9.06
C VAL A 204 1.17 -12.33 8.99
N ARG A 205 2.39 -12.26 9.56
CA ARG A 205 3.34 -13.38 9.60
C ARG A 205 2.78 -14.54 10.42
N ALA A 206 2.37 -14.29 11.65
CA ALA A 206 1.82 -15.32 12.54
C ALA A 206 0.52 -15.93 11.97
N GLY A 207 -0.32 -15.10 11.32
CA GLY A 207 -1.53 -15.55 10.64
C GLY A 207 -1.24 -16.46 9.46
N GLY A 208 -0.21 -16.16 8.66
CA GLY A 208 0.23 -17.00 7.56
C GLY A 208 0.74 -18.37 8.02
N GLU A 209 1.50 -18.41 9.12
CA GLU A 209 1.97 -19.66 9.74
C GLU A 209 0.79 -20.48 10.24
N ARG A 210 -0.17 -19.87 10.95
CA ARG A 210 -1.35 -20.54 11.46
C ARG A 210 -2.28 -21.05 10.35
N ALA A 211 -2.38 -20.32 9.23
CA ALA A 211 -3.06 -20.75 8.02
C ALA A 211 -2.29 -21.82 7.22
N ARG A 212 -1.09 -22.18 7.66
CA ARG A 212 -0.21 -23.17 6.98
C ARG A 212 0.17 -22.76 5.57
N LEU A 213 0.37 -21.45 5.30
CA LEU A 213 0.94 -20.99 4.04
C LEU A 213 2.37 -21.52 3.92
N ARG A 214 2.65 -22.34 2.90
CA ARG A 214 3.93 -23.10 2.79
C ARG A 214 4.91 -22.49 1.80
N TYR A 215 4.41 -21.86 0.74
CA TYR A 215 5.25 -21.34 -0.33
C TYR A 215 4.62 -20.13 -0.97
N ILE A 216 5.42 -19.15 -1.31
CA ILE A 216 4.98 -17.97 -2.04
C ILE A 216 5.89 -17.67 -3.22
N ILE A 217 5.36 -16.99 -4.22
CA ILE A 217 6.11 -16.31 -5.26
C ILE A 217 5.71 -14.84 -5.26
N ASN A 218 6.67 -13.97 -4.98
CA ASN A 218 6.42 -12.54 -4.88
C ASN A 218 7.37 -11.76 -5.81
N THR A 219 6.98 -10.54 -6.14
CA THR A 219 7.73 -9.65 -7.04
C THR A 219 7.87 -8.26 -6.45
N ILE A 220 8.91 -7.54 -6.87
CA ILE A 220 9.04 -6.08 -6.76
C ILE A 220 8.80 -5.52 -8.14
N LEU A 221 8.02 -4.44 -8.24
CA LEU A 221 7.71 -3.77 -9.51
C LEU A 221 8.42 -2.43 -9.61
N GLY A 222 8.78 -2.03 -10.83
CA GLY A 222 9.22 -0.69 -11.16
C GLY A 222 8.04 0.27 -11.35
N GLU A 223 8.35 1.53 -11.62
CA GLU A 223 7.38 2.60 -11.85
C GLU A 223 6.40 2.28 -12.99
N THR A 224 6.87 1.58 -14.01
CA THR A 224 6.06 1.15 -15.18
C THR A 224 5.23 -0.11 -14.92
N GLY A 225 5.31 -0.70 -13.71
CA GLY A 225 4.66 -1.98 -13.39
C GLY A 225 5.43 -3.22 -13.90
N THR A 226 6.64 -3.02 -14.44
CA THR A 226 7.50 -4.13 -14.89
C THR A 226 8.14 -4.81 -13.69
N PRO A 227 8.18 -6.16 -13.61
CA PRO A 227 8.91 -6.86 -12.57
C PRO A 227 10.41 -6.53 -12.58
N LEU A 228 10.92 -6.05 -11.46
CA LEU A 228 12.35 -5.81 -11.24
C LEU A 228 13.03 -7.03 -10.60
N MET A 229 12.31 -7.73 -9.74
CA MET A 229 12.77 -8.94 -9.05
C MET A 229 11.61 -9.88 -8.81
N ILE A 230 11.86 -11.18 -8.89
CA ILE A 230 10.90 -12.24 -8.53
C ILE A 230 11.63 -13.22 -7.61
N ALA A 231 11.00 -13.56 -6.50
CA ALA A 231 11.53 -14.58 -5.58
C ALA A 231 10.44 -15.55 -5.13
N ALA A 232 10.81 -16.81 -4.93
CA ALA A 232 9.91 -17.87 -4.52
C ALA A 232 10.56 -18.73 -3.41
N GLY A 233 9.73 -19.30 -2.52
CA GLY A 233 10.17 -20.11 -1.39
C GLY A 233 9.29 -19.97 -0.15
N PRO A 234 9.82 -20.32 1.05
CA PRO A 234 9.14 -20.15 2.33
C PRO A 234 8.71 -18.67 2.56
N PRO A 235 7.47 -18.42 3.02
CA PRO A 235 6.88 -17.06 3.04
C PRO A 235 7.72 -16.01 3.78
N ALA A 236 8.21 -16.33 4.97
CA ALA A 236 8.99 -15.37 5.77
C ALA A 236 10.33 -15.05 5.09
N LEU A 237 11.06 -16.05 4.57
CA LEU A 237 12.35 -15.86 3.94
C LEU A 237 12.25 -15.05 2.65
N VAL A 238 11.26 -15.36 1.80
CA VAL A 238 11.02 -14.62 0.55
C VAL A 238 10.64 -13.17 0.85
N HIS A 239 9.74 -12.94 1.82
CA HIS A 239 9.33 -11.60 2.19
C HIS A 239 10.50 -10.77 2.74
N ASP A 240 11.30 -11.32 3.66
CA ASP A 240 12.47 -10.62 4.24
C ASP A 240 13.51 -10.29 3.16
N TYR A 241 13.78 -11.25 2.27
CA TYR A 241 14.67 -11.03 1.14
C TYR A 241 14.17 -9.87 0.25
N LEU A 242 12.91 -9.94 -0.22
CA LEU A 242 12.36 -8.91 -1.10
C LEU A 242 12.18 -7.56 -0.41
N VAL A 243 11.85 -7.51 0.88
CA VAL A 243 11.83 -6.25 1.65
C VAL A 243 13.21 -5.59 1.68
N THR A 244 14.27 -6.39 1.87
CA THR A 244 15.65 -5.86 1.84
C THR A 244 15.98 -5.24 0.49
N GLN A 245 15.59 -5.88 -0.60
CA GLN A 245 15.77 -5.34 -1.96
C GLN A 245 14.87 -4.12 -2.21
N ALA A 246 13.60 -4.19 -1.80
CA ALA A 246 12.63 -3.10 -1.95
C ALA A 246 13.09 -1.82 -1.21
N ARG A 247 13.72 -1.96 -0.05
CA ARG A 247 14.34 -0.84 0.67
C ARG A 247 15.42 -0.16 -0.17
N ALA A 248 16.29 -0.94 -0.80
CA ALA A 248 17.35 -0.39 -1.66
C ALA A 248 16.81 0.36 -2.89
N ILE A 249 15.63 -0.05 -3.38
CA ILE A 249 14.96 0.57 -4.53
C ILE A 249 14.15 1.80 -4.12
N TYR A 250 13.27 1.66 -3.13
CA TYR A 250 12.26 2.67 -2.80
C TYR A 250 12.68 3.67 -1.72
N GLU A 251 13.60 3.32 -0.79
CA GLU A 251 14.04 4.25 0.25
C GLU A 251 15.08 5.23 -0.28
N ALA A 252 14.80 6.51 -0.13
CA ALA A 252 15.70 7.61 -0.50
C ALA A 252 16.24 8.28 0.77
N PRO A 253 17.56 8.25 1.03
CA PRO A 253 18.14 8.88 2.21
C PRO A 253 18.04 10.40 2.12
N VAL A 254 17.58 11.03 3.20
CA VAL A 254 17.55 12.48 3.39
C VAL A 254 18.41 12.81 4.61
N ALA A 255 19.40 13.70 4.43
CA ALA A 255 20.42 13.96 5.45
C ALA A 255 19.91 14.78 6.64
N GLN A 256 18.91 15.64 6.43
CA GLN A 256 18.41 16.57 7.46
C GLN A 256 16.90 16.76 7.37
N PRO A 257 16.24 17.14 8.48
CA PRO A 257 14.84 17.48 8.47
C PRO A 257 14.51 18.63 7.53
N VAL A 258 13.31 18.63 6.98
CA VAL A 258 12.85 19.61 5.98
C VAL A 258 11.66 20.43 6.47
N HIS A 259 11.62 21.69 6.02
CA HIS A 259 10.59 22.67 6.37
C HIS A 259 9.39 22.62 5.43
N ILE A 260 9.57 22.14 4.19
CA ILE A 260 8.52 22.05 3.16
C ILE A 260 8.79 20.78 2.35
N ALA A 261 7.75 20.10 1.89
CA ALA A 261 7.90 19.00 0.94
C ALA A 261 6.95 19.15 -0.26
N HIS A 262 7.40 18.62 -1.38
CA HIS A 262 6.60 18.38 -2.58
C HIS A 262 6.34 16.88 -2.70
N ALA A 263 5.06 16.51 -2.87
CA ALA A 263 4.58 15.15 -3.04
C ALA A 263 4.01 15.00 -4.45
N GLY A 264 4.85 14.63 -5.40
CA GLY A 264 4.43 14.39 -6.79
C GLY A 264 3.54 13.15 -6.91
N VAL A 265 2.48 13.25 -7.71
CA VAL A 265 1.57 12.17 -8.03
C VAL A 265 1.04 12.36 -9.46
N ASP A 266 1.01 11.27 -10.23
CA ASP A 266 0.68 11.32 -11.65
C ASP A 266 -0.38 10.28 -12.04
N GLY A 267 -0.89 10.43 -13.28
CA GLY A 267 -1.77 9.49 -13.96
C GLY A 267 -3.04 9.16 -13.16
N PRO A 268 -3.43 7.87 -13.10
CA PRO A 268 -4.65 7.44 -12.43
C PRO A 268 -4.69 7.75 -10.93
N LYS A 269 -3.56 8.08 -10.30
CA LYS A 269 -3.49 8.45 -8.89
C LYS A 269 -3.77 9.93 -8.64
N ALA A 270 -3.77 10.78 -9.67
CA ALA A 270 -4.12 12.20 -9.59
C ALA A 270 -5.59 12.50 -9.95
N ILE A 271 -6.40 11.46 -10.20
CA ILE A 271 -7.75 11.60 -10.77
C ILE A 271 -8.77 12.18 -9.77
N ASN A 272 -8.65 11.87 -8.49
CA ASN A 272 -9.50 12.40 -7.42
C ASN A 272 -8.74 12.57 -6.10
N LEU A 273 -9.34 13.26 -5.15
CA LEU A 273 -8.70 13.61 -3.87
C LEU A 273 -8.38 12.35 -3.03
N TYR A 274 -9.24 11.33 -3.06
CA TYR A 274 -9.02 10.06 -2.36
C TYR A 274 -7.71 9.40 -2.79
N GLN A 275 -7.44 9.35 -4.09
CA GLN A 275 -6.21 8.75 -4.61
C GLN A 275 -4.99 9.67 -4.40
N ALA A 276 -5.12 10.96 -4.76
CA ALA A 276 -4.01 11.92 -4.73
C ALA A 276 -3.47 12.16 -3.31
N SER A 277 -4.36 12.24 -2.30
CA SER A 277 -3.95 12.44 -0.90
C SER A 277 -3.00 11.36 -0.36
N ARG A 278 -2.92 10.20 -1.01
CA ARG A 278 -1.97 9.13 -0.65
C ARG A 278 -0.52 9.60 -0.73
N ALA A 279 -0.17 10.42 -1.72
CA ALA A 279 1.18 10.95 -1.88
C ALA A 279 1.62 11.72 -0.63
N ALA A 280 0.80 12.66 -0.16
CA ALA A 280 1.08 13.41 1.07
C ALA A 280 1.14 12.49 2.32
N THR A 281 0.22 11.52 2.43
CA THR A 281 0.22 10.60 3.58
C THR A 281 1.42 9.65 3.57
N TYR A 282 1.94 9.29 2.41
CA TYR A 282 3.15 8.47 2.29
C TYR A 282 4.38 9.22 2.81
N LEU A 283 4.53 10.50 2.47
CA LEU A 283 5.63 11.32 2.98
C LEU A 283 5.56 11.52 4.50
N ALA A 284 4.37 11.86 5.01
CA ALA A 284 4.19 12.20 6.42
C ALA A 284 4.24 11.00 7.37
N LEU A 285 3.84 9.80 6.90
CA LEU A 285 3.70 8.60 7.73
C LEU A 285 4.76 7.52 7.47
N THR A 286 5.84 7.86 6.79
CA THR A 286 7.00 6.97 6.71
C THR A 286 7.66 6.81 8.08
N GLU A 287 8.30 5.68 8.33
CA GLU A 287 8.89 5.29 9.63
C GLU A 287 9.81 6.38 10.21
N ARG A 288 10.58 7.00 9.35
CA ARG A 288 11.55 8.07 9.70
C ARG A 288 11.36 9.24 8.75
N THR A 289 10.17 9.86 8.82
CA THR A 289 9.87 10.99 7.95
C THR A 289 10.87 12.13 8.15
N PRO A 290 11.40 12.72 7.08
CA PRO A 290 12.21 13.92 7.18
C PRO A 290 11.41 15.20 7.45
N LEU A 291 10.07 15.15 7.41
CA LEU A 291 9.23 16.33 7.64
C LEU A 291 9.30 16.79 9.10
N LEU A 292 9.66 18.04 9.32
CA LEU A 292 9.46 18.69 10.60
C LEU A 292 7.98 18.77 10.96
N PRO A 293 7.58 18.60 12.22
CA PRO A 293 6.17 18.79 12.62
C PRO A 293 5.67 20.19 12.23
N GLY A 294 4.59 20.27 11.47
CA GLY A 294 4.08 21.53 10.93
C GLY A 294 4.55 21.87 9.51
N ALA A 295 5.48 21.12 8.95
CA ALA A 295 5.94 21.32 7.57
C ALA A 295 4.77 21.18 6.56
N PRO A 296 4.50 22.20 5.72
CA PRO A 296 3.50 22.09 4.67
C PRO A 296 3.93 21.13 3.56
N ILE A 297 2.95 20.45 2.95
CA ILE A 297 3.15 19.53 1.84
C ILE A 297 2.44 20.08 0.59
N LEU A 298 3.22 20.38 -0.46
CA LEU A 298 2.71 20.70 -1.80
C LEU A 298 2.30 19.42 -2.51
N LEU A 299 1.06 19.35 -2.97
CA LEU A 299 0.48 18.22 -3.68
C LEU A 299 -0.10 18.69 -5.02
N PRO A 300 0.67 18.73 -6.10
CA PRO A 300 0.13 18.99 -7.43
C PRO A 300 -0.81 17.87 -7.86
N ALA A 301 -2.09 18.17 -7.98
CA ALA A 301 -3.09 17.18 -8.39
C ALA A 301 -4.30 17.87 -9.03
N PRO A 302 -4.60 17.62 -10.31
CA PRO A 302 -5.71 18.23 -11.02
C PRO A 302 -7.09 17.76 -10.54
N ILE A 303 -7.16 16.56 -9.96
CA ILE A 303 -8.37 15.91 -9.44
C ILE A 303 -9.64 16.16 -10.30
N PRO A 304 -9.66 15.78 -11.59
CA PRO A 304 -10.79 16.04 -12.48
C PRO A 304 -12.11 15.39 -12.02
N GLU A 305 -12.06 14.31 -11.22
CA GLU A 305 -13.21 13.65 -10.62
C GLU A 305 -13.54 14.16 -9.20
N GLY A 306 -12.89 15.23 -8.74
CA GLY A 306 -13.14 15.82 -7.40
C GLY A 306 -12.93 14.82 -6.27
N ALA A 307 -14.03 14.50 -5.58
CA ALA A 307 -14.04 13.53 -4.48
C ALA A 307 -13.93 12.06 -4.95
N GLY A 308 -14.33 11.78 -6.20
CA GLY A 308 -14.51 10.44 -6.75
C GLY A 308 -15.94 9.90 -6.55
N GLU A 309 -16.30 8.85 -7.32
CA GLU A 309 -17.68 8.32 -7.35
C GLU A 309 -17.82 6.96 -6.66
N GLY A 310 -16.73 6.29 -6.36
CA GLY A 310 -16.74 5.00 -5.68
C GLY A 310 -17.24 5.08 -4.24
N ALA A 311 -17.80 3.99 -3.72
CA ALA A 311 -18.35 3.97 -2.35
C ALA A 311 -17.29 4.33 -1.28
N GLY A 312 -16.04 3.88 -1.45
CA GLY A 312 -14.92 4.24 -0.57
C GLY A 312 -14.53 5.70 -0.66
N GLU A 313 -14.57 6.27 -1.86
CA GLU A 313 -14.26 7.68 -2.14
C GLU A 313 -15.32 8.61 -1.54
N ARG A 314 -16.60 8.25 -1.68
CA ARG A 314 -17.72 9.00 -1.04
C ARG A 314 -17.61 8.95 0.49
N ARG A 315 -17.39 7.78 1.09
CA ARG A 315 -17.20 7.65 2.54
C ARG A 315 -16.01 8.48 3.05
N PHE A 316 -14.94 8.53 2.28
CA PHE A 316 -13.78 9.36 2.60
C PHE A 316 -14.13 10.84 2.57
N PHE A 317 -14.79 11.30 1.53
CA PHE A 317 -15.21 12.70 1.39
C PHE A 317 -16.22 13.09 2.47
N ASP A 318 -17.27 12.28 2.68
CA ASP A 318 -18.31 12.55 3.67
C ASP A 318 -17.73 12.61 5.09
N ALA A 319 -16.82 11.70 5.43
CA ALA A 319 -16.19 11.70 6.74
C ALA A 319 -15.39 12.98 7.01
N LEU A 320 -14.62 13.46 6.02
CA LEU A 320 -13.80 14.67 6.17
C LEU A 320 -14.64 15.94 6.10
N SER A 321 -15.55 16.05 5.13
CA SER A 321 -16.33 17.26 4.90
C SER A 321 -17.39 17.54 5.96
N ASN A 322 -17.92 16.50 6.63
CA ASN A 322 -18.88 16.65 7.72
C ASN A 322 -18.21 16.88 9.09
N ALA A 323 -16.90 16.67 9.19
CA ALA A 323 -16.18 16.89 10.44
C ALA A 323 -15.89 18.37 10.70
N ALA A 324 -16.04 18.83 11.93
CA ALA A 324 -15.72 20.21 12.30
C ALA A 324 -14.22 20.54 12.16
N SER A 325 -13.35 19.53 12.29
CA SER A 325 -11.90 19.63 12.08
C SER A 325 -11.30 18.22 11.92
N PRO A 326 -10.07 18.09 11.38
CA PRO A 326 -9.37 16.81 11.35
C PRO A 326 -9.18 16.18 12.74
N GLN A 327 -8.92 16.98 13.77
CA GLN A 327 -8.81 16.50 15.15
C GLN A 327 -10.14 15.92 15.65
N HIS A 328 -11.25 16.62 15.41
CA HIS A 328 -12.58 16.15 15.80
C HIS A 328 -12.92 14.80 15.12
N LEU A 329 -12.60 14.67 13.82
CA LEU A 329 -12.77 13.41 13.09
C LEU A 329 -11.97 12.27 13.74
N LEU A 330 -10.71 12.50 14.11
CA LEU A 330 -9.88 11.49 14.77
C LEU A 330 -10.49 11.04 16.10
N ASP A 331 -10.93 11.99 16.93
CA ASP A 331 -11.47 11.70 18.25
C ASP A 331 -12.79 10.91 18.17
N ASP A 332 -13.64 11.28 17.21
CA ASP A 332 -14.87 10.54 16.93
C ASP A 332 -14.60 9.13 16.44
N LEU A 333 -13.72 8.96 15.45
CA LEU A 333 -13.42 7.66 14.89
C LEU A 333 -12.66 6.73 15.85
N ARG A 334 -11.88 7.28 16.78
CA ARG A 334 -11.27 6.52 17.88
C ARG A 334 -12.33 5.97 18.83
N ARG A 335 -13.36 6.76 19.11
CA ARG A 335 -14.44 6.40 20.02
C ARG A 335 -15.45 5.42 19.41
N THR A 336 -15.81 5.62 18.15
CA THR A 336 -16.88 4.87 17.47
C THR A 336 -16.35 3.71 16.62
N GLY A 337 -15.06 3.71 16.26
CA GLY A 337 -14.53 2.90 15.17
C GLY A 337 -15.03 3.39 13.82
N PHE A 338 -14.69 2.67 12.77
CA PHE A 338 -15.15 2.95 11.42
C PHE A 338 -15.27 1.66 10.60
N PRO A 339 -16.21 1.62 9.62
CA PRO A 339 -16.31 0.47 8.74
C PRO A 339 -15.08 0.36 7.83
N ALA A 340 -14.76 -0.85 7.42
CA ALA A 340 -13.71 -1.08 6.44
C ALA A 340 -13.93 -0.24 5.17
N GLY A 341 -12.87 0.36 4.64
CA GLY A 341 -12.91 1.33 3.55
C GLY A 341 -12.90 2.80 4.00
N ALA A 342 -13.30 3.11 5.23
CA ALA A 342 -13.26 4.48 5.78
C ALA A 342 -11.90 4.86 6.42
N GLN A 343 -10.99 3.91 6.60
CA GLN A 343 -9.65 4.15 7.18
C GLN A 343 -8.84 5.22 6.47
N ARG A 344 -9.14 5.51 5.21
CA ARG A 344 -8.43 6.55 4.44
C ARG A 344 -8.67 7.96 4.98
N ALA A 345 -9.89 8.27 5.41
CA ALA A 345 -10.21 9.54 6.06
C ALA A 345 -9.47 9.67 7.40
N TYR A 346 -9.43 8.59 8.19
CA TYR A 346 -8.67 8.54 9.44
C TYR A 346 -7.18 8.82 9.23
N ILE A 347 -6.57 8.17 8.25
CA ILE A 347 -5.15 8.36 7.91
C ILE A 347 -4.86 9.79 7.43
N LEU A 348 -5.71 10.36 6.56
CA LEU A 348 -5.53 11.73 6.11
C LEU A 348 -5.68 12.72 7.27
N ALA A 349 -6.66 12.51 8.16
CA ALA A 349 -6.84 13.34 9.35
C ALA A 349 -5.61 13.29 10.28
N GLN A 350 -4.96 12.13 10.47
CA GLN A 350 -3.69 12.04 11.21
C GLN A 350 -2.59 12.93 10.62
N VAL A 351 -2.56 13.09 9.30
CA VAL A 351 -1.59 13.98 8.64
C VAL A 351 -2.01 15.43 8.79
N LEU A 352 -3.28 15.75 8.54
CA LEU A 352 -3.78 17.13 8.57
C LEU A 352 -3.66 17.81 9.94
N VAL A 353 -3.70 17.05 11.05
CA VAL A 353 -3.45 17.63 12.38
C VAL A 353 -1.98 18.00 12.61
N ARG A 354 -1.08 17.56 11.75
CA ARG A 354 0.37 17.75 11.88
C ARG A 354 0.95 18.60 10.75
N HIS A 355 0.40 18.50 9.56
CA HIS A 355 0.95 19.05 8.33
C HIS A 355 -0.15 19.70 7.48
N PRO A 356 -0.06 21.01 7.17
CA PRO A 356 -0.90 21.59 6.14
C PRO A 356 -0.61 20.93 4.79
N ILE A 357 -1.65 20.54 4.06
CA ILE A 357 -1.53 20.02 2.69
C ILE A 357 -2.12 21.07 1.73
N ILE A 358 -1.32 21.43 0.72
CA ILE A 358 -1.65 22.42 -0.29
C ILE A 358 -1.82 21.71 -1.63
N VAL A 359 -3.07 21.53 -2.06
CA VAL A 359 -3.38 20.95 -3.37
C VAL A 359 -3.27 22.04 -4.43
N VAL A 360 -2.43 21.79 -5.43
CA VAL A 360 -2.12 22.74 -6.50
C VAL A 360 -2.80 22.35 -7.79
N GLY A 361 -3.50 23.28 -8.44
CA GLY A 361 -4.11 23.09 -9.76
C GLY A 361 -5.37 22.22 -9.76
N ALA A 362 -6.04 22.06 -8.61
CA ALA A 362 -7.26 21.27 -8.51
C ALA A 362 -8.40 21.86 -9.35
N GLN A 363 -9.07 21.06 -10.17
CA GLN A 363 -10.26 21.45 -10.94
C GLN A 363 -11.51 21.61 -10.04
N HIS A 364 -11.50 20.96 -8.85
CA HIS A 364 -12.55 21.04 -7.85
C HIS A 364 -12.00 21.57 -6.51
N PRO A 365 -11.62 22.87 -6.42
CA PRO A 365 -11.01 23.45 -5.23
C PRO A 365 -11.92 23.49 -4.01
N ASP A 366 -13.23 23.50 -4.20
CA ASP A 366 -14.26 23.39 -3.16
C ASP A 366 -14.24 22.04 -2.45
N VAL A 367 -14.07 20.95 -3.19
CA VAL A 367 -13.89 19.58 -2.64
C VAL A 367 -12.63 19.52 -1.74
N VAL A 368 -11.54 20.12 -2.19
CA VAL A 368 -10.29 20.20 -1.42
C VAL A 368 -10.50 20.92 -0.09
N ARG A 369 -11.12 22.11 -0.15
CA ARG A 369 -11.36 22.94 1.05
C ARG A 369 -12.35 22.28 2.02
N ALA A 370 -13.39 21.61 1.51
CA ALA A 370 -14.34 20.87 2.32
C ALA A 370 -13.67 19.76 3.13
N CYS A 371 -12.57 19.20 2.63
CA CYS A 371 -11.77 18.19 3.32
C CYS A 371 -10.63 18.77 4.18
N HIS A 372 -10.67 20.06 4.56
CA HIS A 372 -9.68 20.74 5.40
C HIS A 372 -8.28 20.90 4.79
N LEU A 373 -8.15 20.82 3.45
CA LEU A 373 -6.90 21.09 2.75
C LEU A 373 -6.93 22.50 2.13
N HIS A 374 -5.74 23.04 1.84
CA HIS A 374 -5.62 24.27 1.06
C HIS A 374 -5.71 23.97 -0.43
N ALA A 375 -6.43 24.82 -1.18
CA ALA A 375 -6.50 24.73 -2.64
C ALA A 375 -5.99 26.03 -3.26
N VAL A 376 -5.02 25.92 -4.16
CA VAL A 376 -4.39 27.03 -4.87
C VAL A 376 -4.41 26.76 -6.39
N PRO A 377 -4.46 27.84 -7.23
CA PRO A 377 -4.64 27.65 -8.66
C PRO A 377 -3.39 27.09 -9.38
N ASP A 378 -2.21 27.43 -8.93
CA ASP A 378 -0.96 27.12 -9.60
C ASP A 378 0.21 26.93 -8.62
N MET A 379 1.35 26.50 -9.13
CA MET A 379 2.53 26.22 -8.34
C MET A 379 3.13 27.49 -7.71
N ALA A 380 3.03 28.64 -8.36
CA ALA A 380 3.54 29.90 -7.80
C ALA A 380 2.78 30.29 -6.53
N ALA A 381 1.45 30.21 -6.56
CA ALA A 381 0.59 30.41 -5.39
C ALA A 381 0.86 29.34 -4.30
N GLY A 382 1.11 28.09 -4.70
CA GLY A 382 1.45 27.01 -3.79
C GLY A 382 2.77 27.26 -3.04
N ILE A 383 3.81 27.64 -3.74
CA ILE A 383 5.12 27.99 -3.18
C ILE A 383 4.99 29.17 -2.23
N ALA A 384 4.28 30.25 -2.62
CA ALA A 384 4.10 31.41 -1.77
C ALA A 384 3.35 31.06 -0.48
N LEU A 385 2.32 30.24 -0.54
CA LEU A 385 1.58 29.78 0.64
C LEU A 385 2.45 28.89 1.52
N ALA A 386 3.19 27.94 0.93
CA ALA A 386 4.06 27.04 1.66
C ALA A 386 5.19 27.81 2.38
N ASP A 387 5.80 28.78 1.71
CA ASP A 387 6.83 29.66 2.31
C ASP A 387 6.27 30.41 3.52
N CYS A 388 5.11 31.04 3.37
CA CYS A 388 4.43 31.76 4.44
C CYS A 388 4.12 30.87 5.65
N LEU A 389 3.52 29.68 5.41
CA LEU A 389 3.18 28.73 6.46
C LEU A 389 4.45 28.20 7.17
N ALA A 390 5.49 27.83 6.42
CA ALA A 390 6.73 27.33 6.98
C ALA A 390 7.43 28.40 7.83
N ARG A 391 7.59 29.64 7.33
CA ARG A 391 8.22 30.73 8.08
C ARG A 391 7.46 31.06 9.36
N THR A 392 6.13 31.08 9.29
CA THR A 392 5.27 31.28 10.45
C THR A 392 5.43 30.17 11.48
N THR A 393 5.37 28.90 11.02
CA THR A 393 5.44 27.73 11.90
C THR A 393 6.78 27.61 12.59
N PHE A 394 7.88 27.87 11.88
CA PHE A 394 9.25 27.69 12.38
C PHE A 394 9.88 29.00 12.89
N ASN A 395 9.14 30.09 12.91
CA ASN A 395 9.59 31.43 13.33
C ASN A 395 10.88 31.87 12.61
N LEU A 396 10.89 31.75 11.27
CA LEU A 396 12.06 32.05 10.44
C LEU A 396 11.98 33.45 9.83
N ALA A 397 13.12 34.13 9.73
CA ALA A 397 13.24 35.40 9.06
C ALA A 397 12.91 35.28 7.54
N PRO A 398 12.48 36.38 6.87
CA PRO A 398 12.09 36.34 5.44
C PRO A 398 13.21 35.81 4.50
N ASP A 399 14.46 36.02 4.85
CA ASP A 399 15.66 35.65 4.09
C ASP A 399 16.35 34.37 4.61
N ALA A 400 15.84 33.78 5.72
CA ALA A 400 16.39 32.56 6.26
C ALA A 400 16.23 31.39 5.27
N PRO A 401 17.25 30.52 5.12
CA PRO A 401 17.16 29.38 4.25
C PRO A 401 16.10 28.38 4.71
N LEU A 402 15.33 27.83 3.77
CA LEU A 402 14.37 26.76 3.99
C LEU A 402 14.85 25.46 3.33
N GLU A 403 14.80 24.37 4.06
CA GLU A 403 15.06 23.04 3.51
C GLU A 403 13.79 22.52 2.83
N PHE A 404 13.89 22.22 1.54
CA PHE A 404 12.80 21.75 0.69
C PHE A 404 13.09 20.35 0.15
N LEU A 405 12.13 19.45 0.30
CA LEU A 405 12.21 18.09 -0.21
C LEU A 405 11.34 17.94 -1.46
N ASP A 406 11.95 17.62 -2.58
CA ASP A 406 11.27 17.28 -3.83
C ASP A 406 11.15 15.76 -3.98
N VAL A 407 9.93 15.23 -3.99
CA VAL A 407 9.63 13.81 -4.20
C VAL A 407 8.69 13.64 -5.39
N PRO A 408 9.21 13.55 -6.62
CA PRO A 408 8.40 13.50 -7.84
C PRO A 408 7.41 12.33 -7.90
N HIS A 409 7.79 11.16 -7.35
CA HIS A 409 7.00 9.93 -7.35
C HIS A 409 6.74 9.44 -5.92
N ALA A 410 5.96 10.24 -5.16
CA ALA A 410 5.78 10.04 -3.72
C ALA A 410 5.08 8.74 -3.31
N LEU A 411 4.45 8.02 -4.25
CA LEU A 411 3.84 6.71 -3.98
C LEU A 411 4.84 5.54 -4.08
N LEU A 412 5.98 5.75 -4.72
CA LEU A 412 7.03 4.75 -4.92
C LEU A 412 8.36 5.14 -4.29
N THR A 413 8.47 6.35 -3.74
CA THR A 413 9.68 6.82 -3.08
C THR A 413 9.41 7.06 -1.61
N LEU A 414 10.21 6.44 -0.75
CA LEU A 414 10.16 6.65 0.70
C LEU A 414 11.35 7.50 1.14
N PRO A 415 11.19 8.81 1.29
CA PRO A 415 12.23 9.64 1.89
C PRO A 415 12.41 9.24 3.35
N ARG A 416 13.64 8.94 3.72
CA ARG A 416 13.96 8.47 5.06
C ARG A 416 15.09 9.31 5.65
N LEU A 417 14.81 9.93 6.79
CA LEU A 417 15.84 10.67 7.51
C LEU A 417 16.97 9.72 7.91
N THR A 418 18.18 9.99 7.45
CA THR A 418 19.37 9.28 7.91
C THR A 418 19.67 9.66 9.35
N SER A 419 20.07 8.71 10.19
CA SER A 419 20.52 9.03 11.54
C SER A 419 21.67 10.01 11.42
N THR A 420 21.55 11.19 11.99
CA THR A 420 22.73 11.90 12.49
C THR A 420 23.29 10.99 13.57
N GLY A 421 24.51 10.47 13.34
CA GLY A 421 25.25 9.64 14.27
C GLY A 421 25.39 10.29 15.65
#